data_26c61a2aba66ec3e99958cd69818b907
#
_entry.id   26c61a2aba66ec3e99958cd69818b907
#
_cell.length_a   1.000
_cell.length_b   1.000
_cell.length_c   1.000
_cell.angle_alpha   90.00
_cell.angle_beta   90.00
_cell.angle_gamma   90.00
#
_symmetry.space_group_name_H-M   'P 1'
#
loop_
_entity.id
_entity.type
_entity.pdbx_description
1 polymer ?
#
loop_
_entity_poly.entity_id
_entity_poly.type
_entity_poly.pdbx_seq_one_letter_code
_entity_poly.pdbx_strand_id
1 'polypeptide(L)'
;MENKSNNKIIIEVKNLTKSFNETMVLNDINFKLFEGESLAIIGASGSGKSVLLKNIIGLLSPDKGSIKINNVEMVGLKRSVKEKILLDLGITFQHGALFDSLQNWENIVFKVKNKENLADKEAKELALSIIKRLGLNSEILDLYPSEISGGMQKRVAIARAICGNPKVLLFDEPTSGLDPVTGSLIDKLIKSAVKTIGGSAITITHDMASVCRIADKVILIDRQTISWSGTPNEMLKSSNPKIKDFIKSTNPKLFI
;
A
#
# COMPACT_ATOMS: atom_id res chain seq x y z
N MET A 1 14.22 5.81 -29.82
CA MET A 1 13.04 4.96 -30.18
C MET A 1 12.52 4.40 -28.85
N GLU A 2 11.52 5.07 -28.30
CA GLU A 2 10.89 4.65 -27.05
C GLU A 2 10.08 3.38 -27.32
N ASN A 3 10.50 2.28 -26.69
CA ASN A 3 9.68 1.09 -26.59
C ASN A 3 8.38 1.48 -25.85
N LYS A 4 7.30 1.68 -26.58
CA LYS A 4 5.95 1.61 -26.02
C LYS A 4 5.72 0.16 -25.59
N SER A 5 6.26 -0.20 -24.42
CA SER A 5 5.84 -1.41 -23.73
C SER A 5 4.33 -1.28 -23.51
N ASN A 6 3.62 -2.28 -23.95
CA ASN A 6 2.17 -2.44 -23.81
C ASN A 6 1.90 -2.67 -22.30
N ASN A 7 2.02 -1.60 -21.47
CA ASN A 7 1.96 -1.71 -20.02
C ASN A 7 0.55 -2.13 -19.62
N LYS A 8 0.43 -3.37 -19.19
CA LYS A 8 -0.82 -3.96 -18.71
C LYS A 8 -1.31 -3.18 -17.50
N ILE A 9 -2.58 -2.76 -17.55
CA ILE A 9 -3.24 -2.09 -16.43
C ILE A 9 -3.63 -3.14 -15.39
N ILE A 10 -3.18 -2.95 -14.16
CA ILE A 10 -3.48 -3.83 -13.02
C ILE A 10 -4.62 -3.27 -12.18
N ILE A 11 -4.61 -1.96 -11.89
CA ILE A 11 -5.72 -1.27 -11.24
C ILE A 11 -6.14 -0.08 -12.08
N GLU A 12 -7.43 0.04 -12.34
CA GLU A 12 -8.02 1.20 -12.99
C GLU A 12 -9.14 1.75 -12.10
N VAL A 13 -9.06 3.05 -11.78
CA VAL A 13 -10.09 3.80 -11.06
C VAL A 13 -10.62 4.87 -11.98
N LYS A 14 -11.95 4.90 -12.18
CA LYS A 14 -12.63 5.86 -13.06
C LYS A 14 -13.79 6.55 -12.35
N ASN A 15 -13.81 7.88 -12.39
CA ASN A 15 -14.87 8.78 -11.90
C ASN A 15 -15.34 8.41 -10.49
N LEU A 16 -14.41 7.94 -9.64
CA LEU A 16 -14.72 7.48 -8.31
C LEU A 16 -15.13 8.66 -7.42
N THR A 17 -16.34 8.58 -6.87
CA THR A 17 -16.90 9.56 -5.94
C THR A 17 -17.36 8.84 -4.68
N LYS A 18 -17.03 9.42 -3.50
CA LYS A 18 -17.45 8.91 -2.19
C LYS A 18 -17.78 10.03 -1.23
N SER A 19 -18.94 9.93 -0.60
CA SER A 19 -19.40 10.82 0.46
C SER A 19 -19.78 10.02 1.71
N PHE A 20 -19.79 10.69 2.85
CA PHE A 20 -20.36 10.21 4.11
C PHE A 20 -21.27 11.31 4.66
N ASN A 21 -22.55 11.00 4.90
CA ASN A 21 -23.52 11.95 5.48
C ASN A 21 -23.41 13.34 4.84
N GLU A 22 -23.63 13.46 3.54
CA GLU A 22 -23.56 14.70 2.74
C GLU A 22 -22.14 15.32 2.61
N THR A 23 -21.16 14.86 3.38
CA THR A 23 -19.77 15.33 3.26
C THR A 23 -19.05 14.54 2.18
N MET A 24 -18.71 15.21 1.07
CA MET A 24 -17.90 14.62 0.00
C MET A 24 -16.46 14.43 0.47
N VAL A 25 -15.91 13.24 0.24
CA VAL A 25 -14.52 12.88 0.62
C VAL A 25 -13.65 12.61 -0.60
N LEU A 26 -14.22 12.02 -1.64
CA LEU A 26 -13.57 11.80 -2.93
C LEU A 26 -14.50 12.26 -4.03
N ASN A 27 -13.99 12.99 -5.00
CA ASN A 27 -14.75 13.55 -6.12
C ASN A 27 -14.01 13.31 -7.44
N ASP A 28 -14.58 12.51 -8.31
CA ASP A 28 -14.09 12.26 -9.67
C ASP A 28 -12.61 11.81 -9.70
N ILE A 29 -12.25 10.85 -8.86
CA ILE A 29 -10.89 10.30 -8.83
C ILE A 29 -10.67 9.38 -10.03
N ASN A 30 -9.61 9.67 -10.79
CA ASN A 30 -9.25 8.94 -12.00
C ASN A 30 -7.76 8.63 -12.04
N PHE A 31 -7.36 7.35 -12.02
CA PHE A 31 -5.96 6.94 -12.21
C PHE A 31 -5.84 5.47 -12.64
N LYS A 32 -4.63 5.11 -13.08
CA LYS A 32 -4.24 3.74 -13.43
C LYS A 32 -2.94 3.38 -12.74
N LEU A 33 -2.84 2.13 -12.33
CA LEU A 33 -1.60 1.47 -11.91
C LEU A 33 -1.24 0.44 -12.98
N PHE A 34 -0.02 0.52 -13.47
CA PHE A 34 0.49 -0.43 -14.47
C PHE A 34 1.30 -1.54 -13.82
N GLU A 35 1.47 -2.65 -14.55
CA GLU A 35 2.28 -3.78 -14.10
C GLU A 35 3.72 -3.35 -13.85
N GLY A 36 4.27 -3.71 -12.67
CA GLY A 36 5.61 -3.33 -12.23
C GLY A 36 5.75 -1.89 -11.74
N GLU A 37 4.67 -1.07 -11.74
CA GLU A 37 4.71 0.32 -11.30
C GLU A 37 4.51 0.44 -9.79
N SER A 38 5.26 1.34 -9.16
CA SER A 38 5.06 1.77 -7.77
C SER A 38 4.46 3.18 -7.74
N LEU A 39 3.18 3.29 -7.38
CA LEU A 39 2.43 4.54 -7.28
C LEU A 39 2.37 5.03 -5.84
N ALA A 40 2.83 6.25 -5.57
CA ALA A 40 2.58 6.93 -4.31
C ALA A 40 1.32 7.82 -4.39
N ILE A 41 0.46 7.72 -3.39
CA ILE A 41 -0.70 8.59 -3.20
C ILE A 41 -0.41 9.49 -2.00
N ILE A 42 -0.26 10.79 -2.25
CA ILE A 42 0.07 11.78 -1.23
C ILE A 42 -1.09 12.76 -1.01
N GLY A 43 -1.06 13.48 0.09
CA GLY A 43 -2.06 14.49 0.44
C GLY A 43 -2.10 14.74 1.95
N ALA A 44 -2.72 15.84 2.37
CA ALA A 44 -2.87 16.19 3.78
C ALA A 44 -3.64 15.11 4.57
N SER A 45 -3.51 15.11 5.89
CA SER A 45 -4.35 14.26 6.75
C SER A 45 -5.83 14.58 6.48
N GLY A 46 -6.67 13.56 6.39
CA GLY A 46 -8.09 13.73 6.08
C GLY A 46 -8.41 13.98 4.60
N SER A 47 -7.44 14.01 3.67
CA SER A 47 -7.71 14.24 2.24
C SER A 47 -8.43 13.09 1.50
N GLY A 48 -8.75 11.98 2.18
CA GLY A 48 -9.48 10.85 1.59
C GLY A 48 -8.61 9.66 1.13
N LYS A 49 -7.27 9.69 1.32
CA LYS A 49 -6.35 8.63 0.86
C LYS A 49 -6.73 7.23 1.35
N SER A 50 -6.92 7.06 2.65
CA SER A 50 -7.32 5.75 3.22
C SER A 50 -8.76 5.37 2.83
N VAL A 51 -9.64 6.34 2.56
CA VAL A 51 -10.97 6.09 2.00
C VAL A 51 -10.84 5.53 0.58
N LEU A 52 -9.96 6.13 -0.24
CA LEU A 52 -9.67 5.62 -1.58
C LEU A 52 -9.15 4.18 -1.53
N LEU A 53 -8.17 3.89 -0.66
CA LEU A 53 -7.66 2.53 -0.50
C LEU A 53 -8.76 1.54 -0.10
N LYS A 54 -9.61 1.91 0.88
CA LYS A 54 -10.75 1.08 1.31
C LYS A 54 -11.77 0.82 0.19
N ASN A 55 -11.96 1.78 -0.72
CA ASN A 55 -12.77 1.56 -1.93
C ASN A 55 -12.09 0.58 -2.89
N ILE A 56 -10.78 0.73 -3.16
CA ILE A 56 -10.02 -0.16 -4.04
C ILE A 56 -10.11 -1.62 -3.56
N ILE A 57 -9.94 -1.86 -2.27
CA ILE A 57 -10.02 -3.22 -1.70
C ILE A 57 -11.46 -3.68 -1.41
N GLY A 58 -12.46 -2.87 -1.74
CA GLY A 58 -13.87 -3.23 -1.61
C GLY A 58 -14.41 -3.29 -0.17
N LEU A 59 -13.68 -2.74 0.82
CA LEU A 59 -14.17 -2.54 2.19
C LEU A 59 -15.21 -1.42 2.27
N LEU A 60 -15.13 -0.46 1.35
CA LEU A 60 -16.14 0.57 1.13
C LEU A 60 -16.62 0.47 -0.32
N SER A 61 -17.90 0.75 -0.54
CA SER A 61 -18.44 0.88 -1.88
C SER A 61 -18.46 2.38 -2.26
N PRO A 62 -18.00 2.75 -3.46
CA PRO A 62 -18.13 4.12 -3.93
C PRO A 62 -19.60 4.44 -4.20
N ASP A 63 -19.93 5.75 -4.20
CA ASP A 63 -21.28 6.20 -4.55
C ASP A 63 -21.43 6.30 -6.08
N LYS A 64 -20.32 6.59 -6.78
CA LYS A 64 -20.23 6.60 -8.25
C LYS A 64 -18.85 6.13 -8.70
N GLY A 65 -18.77 5.70 -9.96
CA GLY A 65 -17.51 5.33 -10.61
C GLY A 65 -17.28 3.83 -10.68
N SER A 66 -16.11 3.46 -11.14
CA SER A 66 -15.68 2.08 -11.43
C SER A 66 -14.29 1.85 -10.86
N ILE A 67 -14.08 0.66 -10.31
CA ILE A 67 -12.77 0.18 -9.85
C ILE A 67 -12.55 -1.18 -10.47
N LYS A 68 -11.52 -1.30 -11.30
CA LYS A 68 -11.13 -2.59 -11.89
C LYS A 68 -9.79 -3.04 -11.35
N ILE A 69 -9.72 -4.33 -10.98
CA ILE A 69 -8.48 -5.02 -10.62
C ILE A 69 -8.30 -6.17 -11.61
N ASN A 70 -7.18 -6.22 -12.33
CA ASN A 70 -6.95 -7.19 -13.41
C ASN A 70 -8.13 -7.26 -14.40
N ASN A 71 -8.65 -6.11 -14.83
CA ASN A 71 -9.82 -5.96 -15.71
C ASN A 71 -11.16 -6.44 -15.12
N VAL A 72 -11.22 -6.87 -13.87
CA VAL A 72 -12.47 -7.29 -13.21
C VAL A 72 -13.04 -6.10 -12.44
N GLU A 73 -14.31 -5.74 -12.74
CA GLU A 73 -15.03 -4.67 -12.02
C GLU A 73 -15.29 -5.10 -10.58
N MET A 74 -14.85 -4.29 -9.61
CA MET A 74 -15.00 -4.57 -8.19
C MET A 74 -16.31 -4.03 -7.60
N VAL A 75 -16.87 -2.97 -8.20
CA VAL A 75 -18.09 -2.34 -7.72
C VAL A 75 -19.29 -3.25 -8.01
N GLY A 76 -20.12 -3.49 -7.00
CA GLY A 76 -21.30 -4.36 -7.14
C GLY A 76 -21.02 -5.87 -7.13
N LEU A 77 -19.76 -6.31 -7.07
CA LEU A 77 -19.46 -7.74 -6.97
C LEU A 77 -19.96 -8.36 -5.66
N LYS A 78 -20.38 -9.63 -5.73
CA LYS A 78 -20.66 -10.44 -4.55
C LYS A 78 -19.39 -10.60 -3.69
N ARG A 79 -19.56 -10.62 -2.37
CA ARG A 79 -18.48 -10.74 -1.38
C ARG A 79 -17.52 -11.91 -1.68
N SER A 80 -18.07 -13.09 -1.98
CA SER A 80 -17.29 -14.30 -2.26
C SER A 80 -16.38 -14.17 -3.50
N VAL A 81 -16.77 -13.36 -4.49
CA VAL A 81 -15.95 -13.09 -5.68
C VAL A 81 -14.86 -12.07 -5.34
N LYS A 82 -15.21 -10.99 -4.61
CA LYS A 82 -14.24 -10.00 -4.10
C LYS A 82 -13.13 -10.67 -3.30
N GLU A 83 -13.49 -11.55 -2.35
CA GLU A 83 -12.54 -12.27 -1.50
C GLU A 83 -11.50 -13.04 -2.33
N LYS A 84 -11.91 -13.70 -3.42
CA LYS A 84 -10.98 -14.39 -4.34
C LYS A 84 -9.99 -13.44 -5.00
N ILE A 85 -10.44 -12.25 -5.43
CA ILE A 85 -9.56 -11.22 -6.04
C ILE A 85 -8.59 -10.66 -5.00
N LEU A 86 -9.08 -10.41 -3.78
CA LEU A 86 -8.28 -9.89 -2.68
C LEU A 86 -7.21 -10.89 -2.19
N LEU A 87 -7.38 -12.19 -2.48
CA LEU A 87 -6.32 -13.17 -2.23
C LEU A 87 -5.04 -12.89 -3.02
N ASP A 88 -5.10 -12.20 -4.14
CA ASP A 88 -3.94 -11.84 -4.95
C ASP A 88 -3.36 -10.47 -4.60
N LEU A 89 -3.90 -9.79 -3.58
CA LEU A 89 -3.40 -8.51 -3.07
C LEU A 89 -2.69 -8.72 -1.72
N GLY A 90 -1.54 -8.07 -1.53
CA GLY A 90 -0.92 -7.91 -0.22
C GLY A 90 -1.29 -6.55 0.36
N ILE A 91 -1.78 -6.50 1.59
CA ILE A 91 -2.30 -5.26 2.17
C ILE A 91 -1.69 -5.05 3.55
N THR A 92 -1.20 -3.83 3.81
CA THR A 92 -0.90 -3.35 5.16
C THR A 92 -1.73 -2.11 5.47
N PHE A 93 -2.18 -2.00 6.69
CA PHE A 93 -2.87 -0.82 7.23
C PHE A 93 -1.93 -0.03 8.15
N GLN A 94 -2.26 1.22 8.42
CA GLN A 94 -1.45 2.16 9.19
C GLN A 94 -0.92 1.60 10.53
N HIS A 95 -1.73 0.82 11.24
CA HIS A 95 -1.36 0.16 12.50
C HIS A 95 -1.01 -1.33 12.33
N GLY A 96 -0.66 -1.77 11.12
CA GLY A 96 -0.35 -3.17 10.81
C GLY A 96 -1.56 -4.08 10.74
N ALA A 97 -2.60 -3.85 11.56
CA ALA A 97 -3.80 -4.68 11.69
C ALA A 97 -3.47 -6.17 11.86
N LEU A 98 -2.48 -6.48 12.68
CA LEU A 98 -2.17 -7.85 13.07
C LEU A 98 -3.30 -8.40 13.95
N PHE A 99 -3.49 -9.70 13.92
CA PHE A 99 -4.42 -10.38 14.81
C PHE A 99 -3.72 -10.59 16.17
N ASP A 100 -4.19 -9.92 17.21
CA ASP A 100 -3.58 -9.97 18.54
C ASP A 100 -3.65 -11.36 19.18
N SER A 101 -4.61 -12.18 18.77
CA SER A 101 -4.82 -13.56 19.24
C SER A 101 -3.96 -14.60 18.53
N LEU A 102 -3.20 -14.19 17.50
CA LEU A 102 -2.34 -15.08 16.72
C LEU A 102 -0.88 -14.73 16.96
N GLN A 103 -0.01 -15.75 17.00
CA GLN A 103 1.43 -15.57 17.00
C GLN A 103 1.89 -14.89 15.70
N ASN A 104 3.10 -14.32 15.70
CA ASN A 104 3.58 -13.59 14.52
C ASN A 104 3.74 -14.48 13.29
N TRP A 105 4.17 -15.75 13.45
CA TRP A 105 4.21 -16.66 12.33
C TRP A 105 2.83 -16.96 11.74
N GLU A 106 1.80 -17.12 12.58
CA GLU A 106 0.43 -17.34 12.14
C GLU A 106 -0.13 -16.13 11.41
N ASN A 107 0.15 -14.92 11.94
CA ASN A 107 -0.18 -13.66 11.26
C ASN A 107 0.42 -13.61 9.85
N ILE A 108 1.70 -13.95 9.68
CA ILE A 108 2.41 -13.88 8.41
C ILE A 108 1.78 -14.81 7.37
N VAL A 109 1.51 -16.05 7.73
CA VAL A 109 1.04 -17.07 6.78
C VAL A 109 -0.48 -17.21 6.73
N PHE A 110 -1.22 -16.43 7.52
CA PHE A 110 -2.67 -16.57 7.71
C PHE A 110 -3.43 -16.86 6.42
N LYS A 111 -3.14 -16.09 5.40
CA LYS A 111 -3.81 -16.16 4.11
C LYS A 111 -3.40 -17.40 3.31
N VAL A 112 -2.10 -17.68 3.25
CA VAL A 112 -1.53 -18.77 2.44
C VAL A 112 -1.85 -20.12 3.09
N LYS A 113 -1.70 -20.22 4.42
CA LYS A 113 -2.02 -21.42 5.17
C LYS A 113 -3.46 -21.87 4.92
N ASN A 114 -4.42 -20.95 4.97
CA ASN A 114 -5.83 -21.26 4.73
C ASN A 114 -6.15 -21.59 3.26
N LYS A 115 -5.43 -20.96 2.30
CA LYS A 115 -5.62 -21.21 0.86
C LYS A 115 -5.04 -22.55 0.43
N GLU A 116 -3.89 -22.94 0.97
CA GLU A 116 -3.11 -24.08 0.53
C GLU A 116 -3.18 -25.28 1.50
N ASN A 117 -3.92 -25.15 2.62
CA ASN A 117 -4.01 -26.15 3.70
C ASN A 117 -2.65 -26.62 4.22
N LEU A 118 -1.71 -25.65 4.43
CA LEU A 118 -0.36 -25.98 4.90
C LEU A 118 -0.40 -26.52 6.34
N ALA A 119 0.41 -27.55 6.60
CA ALA A 119 0.68 -27.99 7.96
C ALA A 119 1.44 -26.90 8.75
N ASP A 120 1.28 -26.87 10.08
CA ASP A 120 1.89 -25.84 10.93
C ASP A 120 3.40 -25.74 10.77
N LYS A 121 4.09 -26.88 10.61
CA LYS A 121 5.52 -26.92 10.40
C LYS A 121 5.93 -26.22 9.11
N GLU A 122 5.28 -26.53 7.99
CA GLU A 122 5.55 -25.93 6.67
C GLU A 122 5.22 -24.43 6.68
N ALA A 123 4.10 -24.08 7.29
CA ALA A 123 3.66 -22.69 7.45
C ALA A 123 4.68 -21.86 8.26
N LYS A 124 5.22 -22.41 9.34
CA LYS A 124 6.23 -21.76 10.18
C LYS A 124 7.58 -21.65 9.47
N GLU A 125 7.98 -22.64 8.69
CA GLU A 125 9.19 -22.58 7.84
C GLU A 125 9.05 -21.49 6.76
N LEU A 126 7.86 -21.35 6.14
CA LEU A 126 7.55 -20.27 5.21
C LEU A 126 7.67 -18.90 5.90
N ALA A 127 7.04 -18.71 7.06
CA ALA A 127 7.14 -17.48 7.85
C ALA A 127 8.62 -17.14 8.17
N LEU A 128 9.40 -18.13 8.60
CA LEU A 128 10.83 -17.97 8.89
C LEU A 128 11.61 -17.48 7.67
N SER A 129 11.35 -18.03 6.50
CA SER A 129 12.01 -17.63 5.26
C SER A 129 11.74 -16.16 4.91
N ILE A 130 10.52 -15.67 5.18
CA ILE A 130 10.09 -14.30 4.88
C ILE A 130 10.69 -13.31 5.88
N ILE A 131 10.65 -13.59 7.20
CA ILE A 131 11.13 -12.63 8.20
C ILE A 131 12.64 -12.43 8.14
N LYS A 132 13.41 -13.47 7.78
CA LYS A 132 14.86 -13.35 7.54
C LYS A 132 15.18 -12.30 6.48
N ARG A 133 14.39 -12.26 5.40
CA ARG A 133 14.53 -11.25 4.32
C ARG A 133 14.20 -9.83 4.80
N LEU A 134 13.39 -9.70 5.86
CA LEU A 134 13.00 -8.43 6.46
C LEU A 134 13.88 -8.03 7.65
N GLY A 135 14.99 -8.75 7.89
CA GLY A 135 15.94 -8.44 8.95
C GLY A 135 15.34 -8.61 10.35
N LEU A 136 14.45 -9.59 10.53
CA LEU A 136 13.88 -9.94 11.83
C LEU A 136 14.47 -11.25 12.34
N ASN A 137 14.65 -11.34 13.67
CA ASN A 137 15.11 -12.55 14.35
C ASN A 137 14.00 -13.62 14.35
N SER A 138 14.36 -14.89 14.25
CA SER A 138 13.44 -16.02 14.29
C SER A 138 12.64 -16.13 15.60
N GLU A 139 13.21 -15.67 16.70
CA GLU A 139 12.59 -15.72 18.03
C GLU A 139 11.24 -15.01 18.09
N ILE A 140 11.03 -13.99 17.25
CA ILE A 140 9.75 -13.25 17.22
C ILE A 140 8.59 -14.07 16.67
N LEU A 141 8.85 -15.17 15.96
CA LEU A 141 7.81 -15.96 15.32
C LEU A 141 6.78 -16.49 16.32
N ASP A 142 7.25 -16.96 17.48
CA ASP A 142 6.43 -17.54 18.52
C ASP A 142 5.83 -16.52 19.49
N LEU A 143 6.22 -15.23 19.34
CA LEU A 143 5.66 -14.13 20.12
C LEU A 143 4.36 -13.62 19.50
N TYR A 144 3.54 -12.99 20.34
CA TYR A 144 2.35 -12.25 19.91
C TYR A 144 2.70 -10.82 19.49
N PRO A 145 1.84 -10.15 18.71
CA PRO A 145 2.08 -8.76 18.31
C PRO A 145 2.34 -7.81 19.48
N SER A 146 1.68 -8.01 20.62
CA SER A 146 1.85 -7.19 21.82
C SER A 146 3.23 -7.31 22.51
N GLU A 147 3.99 -8.36 22.19
CA GLU A 147 5.30 -8.65 22.78
C GLU A 147 6.48 -8.11 21.95
N ILE A 148 6.20 -7.46 20.81
CA ILE A 148 7.23 -6.91 19.93
C ILE A 148 7.06 -5.41 19.72
N SER A 149 8.15 -4.72 19.36
CA SER A 149 8.13 -3.26 19.13
C SER A 149 7.27 -2.88 17.94
N GLY A 150 6.75 -1.63 17.90
CA GLY A 150 5.94 -1.12 16.79
C GLY A 150 6.64 -1.21 15.43
N GLY A 151 7.96 -1.00 15.37
CA GLY A 151 8.75 -1.20 14.14
C GLY A 151 8.84 -2.67 13.72
N MET A 152 8.87 -3.60 14.68
CA MET A 152 8.81 -5.04 14.39
C MET A 152 7.41 -5.44 13.92
N GLN A 153 6.34 -4.92 14.56
CA GLN A 153 4.95 -5.15 14.14
C GLN A 153 4.74 -4.72 12.68
N LYS A 154 5.26 -3.56 12.27
CA LYS A 154 5.19 -3.10 10.88
C LYS A 154 5.92 -4.04 9.92
N ARG A 155 7.11 -4.55 10.29
CA ARG A 155 7.83 -5.54 9.48
C ARG A 155 7.07 -6.88 9.40
N VAL A 156 6.44 -7.33 10.48
CA VAL A 156 5.55 -8.51 10.48
C VAL A 156 4.32 -8.27 9.57
N ALA A 157 3.72 -7.07 9.61
CA ALA A 157 2.61 -6.73 8.70
C ALA A 157 3.05 -6.73 7.23
N ILE A 158 4.25 -6.24 6.92
CA ILE A 158 4.83 -6.34 5.57
C ILE A 158 5.08 -7.80 5.21
N ALA A 159 5.64 -8.62 6.14
CA ALA A 159 5.83 -10.06 5.93
C ALA A 159 4.52 -10.74 5.54
N ARG A 160 3.42 -10.45 6.26
CA ARG A 160 2.09 -10.94 5.94
C ARG A 160 1.61 -10.49 4.56
N ALA A 161 1.84 -9.21 4.22
CA ALA A 161 1.42 -8.66 2.94
C ALA A 161 2.13 -9.32 1.76
N ILE A 162 3.43 -9.64 1.88
CA ILE A 162 4.22 -10.25 0.79
C ILE A 162 4.14 -11.78 0.76
N CYS A 163 3.60 -12.40 1.81
CA CYS A 163 3.42 -13.85 1.87
C CYS A 163 2.50 -14.33 0.75
N GLY A 164 2.92 -15.35 0.02
CA GLY A 164 2.19 -15.86 -1.15
C GLY A 164 2.43 -15.08 -2.44
N ASN A 165 3.43 -14.20 -2.48
CA ASN A 165 3.86 -13.46 -3.67
C ASN A 165 2.71 -12.75 -4.43
N PRO A 166 1.97 -11.84 -3.79
CA PRO A 166 0.83 -11.16 -4.41
C PRO A 166 1.31 -10.28 -5.56
N LYS A 167 0.47 -10.15 -6.61
CA LYS A 167 0.79 -9.31 -7.77
C LYS A 167 0.74 -7.81 -7.48
N VAL A 168 -0.01 -7.41 -6.46
CA VAL A 168 -0.18 -6.02 -6.05
C VAL A 168 -0.01 -5.89 -4.55
N LEU A 169 0.76 -4.91 -4.14
CA LEU A 169 0.99 -4.54 -2.74
C LEU A 169 0.36 -3.18 -2.46
N LEU A 170 -0.41 -3.09 -1.39
CA LEU A 170 -1.09 -1.88 -0.94
C LEU A 170 -0.61 -1.54 0.47
N PHE A 171 0.01 -0.36 0.62
CA PHE A 171 0.57 0.10 1.88
C PHE A 171 -0.12 1.39 2.32
N ASP A 172 -0.74 1.38 3.50
CA ASP A 172 -1.33 2.58 4.11
C ASP A 172 -0.41 3.09 5.23
N GLU A 173 0.28 4.19 4.98
CA GLU A 173 1.20 4.87 5.92
C GLU A 173 2.23 3.92 6.58
N PRO A 174 3.02 3.15 5.80
CA PRO A 174 3.86 2.08 6.35
C PRO A 174 4.97 2.57 7.28
N THR A 175 5.41 3.82 7.14
CA THR A 175 6.49 4.43 7.94
C THR A 175 5.97 5.38 9.03
N SER A 176 4.67 5.60 9.11
CA SER A 176 4.07 6.52 10.09
C SER A 176 4.41 6.11 11.53
N GLY A 177 4.81 7.10 12.36
CA GLY A 177 5.16 6.89 13.77
C GLY A 177 6.49 6.17 14.00
N LEU A 178 7.32 5.99 12.99
CA LEU A 178 8.68 5.48 13.10
C LEU A 178 9.69 6.62 13.05
N ASP A 179 10.85 6.40 13.70
CA ASP A 179 11.99 7.28 13.52
C ASP A 179 12.53 7.23 12.07
N PRO A 180 13.27 8.27 11.61
CA PRO A 180 13.72 8.34 10.22
C PRO A 180 14.61 7.17 9.76
N VAL A 181 15.38 6.58 10.66
CA VAL A 181 16.28 5.45 10.34
C VAL A 181 15.44 4.19 10.08
N THR A 182 14.53 3.88 11.01
CA THR A 182 13.60 2.75 10.87
C THR A 182 12.66 2.95 9.67
N GLY A 183 12.16 4.16 9.45
CA GLY A 183 11.34 4.49 8.27
C GLY A 183 12.08 4.22 6.96
N SER A 184 13.35 4.66 6.86
CA SER A 184 14.18 4.39 5.68
C SER A 184 14.43 2.88 5.45
N LEU A 185 14.58 2.12 6.54
CA LEU A 185 14.68 0.66 6.45
C LEU A 185 13.39 0.03 5.88
N ILE A 186 12.24 0.45 6.38
CA ILE A 186 10.94 -0.02 5.88
C ILE A 186 10.78 0.28 4.38
N ASP A 187 11.13 1.50 3.92
CA ASP A 187 11.07 1.85 2.50
C ASP A 187 11.96 0.94 1.63
N LYS A 188 13.19 0.65 2.09
CA LYS A 188 14.09 -0.28 1.40
C LYS A 188 13.49 -1.69 1.33
N LEU A 189 12.85 -2.14 2.40
CA LEU A 189 12.19 -3.45 2.45
C LEU A 189 10.99 -3.49 1.49
N ILE A 190 10.15 -2.46 1.46
CA ILE A 190 9.04 -2.32 0.51
C ILE A 190 9.56 -2.38 -0.93
N LYS A 191 10.55 -1.55 -1.26
CA LYS A 191 11.14 -1.50 -2.61
C LYS A 191 11.72 -2.85 -3.03
N SER A 192 12.46 -3.49 -2.12
CA SER A 192 13.03 -4.83 -2.35
C SER A 192 11.94 -5.89 -2.54
N ALA A 193 10.89 -5.86 -1.72
CA ALA A 193 9.77 -6.80 -1.80
C ALA A 193 9.04 -6.68 -3.15
N VAL A 194 8.65 -5.45 -3.54
CA VAL A 194 8.00 -5.19 -4.83
C VAL A 194 8.87 -5.69 -5.99
N LYS A 195 10.16 -5.37 -5.99
CA LYS A 195 11.10 -5.82 -7.03
C LYS A 195 11.25 -7.35 -7.08
N THR A 196 11.34 -8.00 -5.92
CA THR A 196 11.53 -9.47 -5.85
C THR A 196 10.31 -10.22 -6.32
N ILE A 197 9.11 -9.71 -6.02
CA ILE A 197 7.84 -10.30 -6.45
C ILE A 197 7.59 -9.99 -7.93
N GLY A 198 8.24 -8.97 -8.50
CA GLY A 198 7.92 -8.44 -9.83
C GLY A 198 6.52 -7.83 -9.88
N GLY A 199 6.02 -7.38 -8.73
CA GLY A 199 4.66 -6.86 -8.56
C GLY A 199 4.57 -5.35 -8.73
N SER A 200 3.35 -4.85 -8.58
CA SER A 200 3.02 -3.42 -8.55
C SER A 200 2.67 -2.99 -7.14
N ALA A 201 2.82 -1.70 -6.83
CA ALA A 201 2.47 -1.20 -5.49
C ALA A 201 1.69 0.10 -5.52
N ILE A 202 0.78 0.28 -4.55
CA ILE A 202 0.25 1.58 -4.16
C ILE A 202 0.68 1.84 -2.73
N THR A 203 1.34 2.96 -2.49
CA THR A 203 1.73 3.41 -1.14
C THR A 203 1.07 4.74 -0.84
N ILE A 204 0.25 4.77 0.20
CA ILE A 204 -0.28 6.00 0.77
C ILE A 204 0.74 6.50 1.79
N THR A 205 1.17 7.73 1.66
CA THR A 205 2.08 8.36 2.62
C THR A 205 2.05 9.89 2.53
N HIS A 206 2.45 10.54 3.60
CA HIS A 206 2.72 11.97 3.63
C HIS A 206 4.24 12.26 3.75
N ASP A 207 5.08 11.22 3.84
CA ASP A 207 6.54 11.35 3.92
C ASP A 207 7.16 11.48 2.52
N MET A 208 7.66 12.67 2.20
CA MET A 208 8.29 12.96 0.92
C MET A 208 9.59 12.17 0.69
N ALA A 209 10.32 11.86 1.75
CA ALA A 209 11.53 11.08 1.64
C ALA A 209 11.20 9.62 1.26
N SER A 210 10.14 9.05 1.83
CA SER A 210 9.59 7.76 1.41
C SER A 210 9.18 7.78 -0.06
N VAL A 211 8.40 8.78 -0.48
CA VAL A 211 7.96 8.93 -1.88
C VAL A 211 9.13 8.86 -2.85
N CYS A 212 10.20 9.65 -2.59
CA CYS A 212 11.38 9.68 -3.46
C CYS A 212 12.15 8.34 -3.49
N ARG A 213 12.04 7.52 -2.43
CA ARG A 213 12.73 6.23 -2.36
C ARG A 213 12.01 5.10 -3.06
N ILE A 214 10.66 5.10 -3.00
CA ILE A 214 9.88 3.91 -3.38
C ILE A 214 9.01 4.10 -4.63
N ALA A 215 8.67 5.34 -5.03
CA ALA A 215 7.69 5.57 -6.08
C ALA A 215 8.30 5.81 -7.46
N ASP A 216 7.65 5.28 -8.50
CA ASP A 216 7.89 5.62 -9.90
C ASP A 216 6.98 6.76 -10.34
N LYS A 217 5.77 6.80 -9.77
CA LYS A 217 4.74 7.82 -10.03
C LYS A 217 4.11 8.29 -8.72
N VAL A 218 3.66 9.54 -8.73
CA VAL A 218 3.03 10.21 -7.58
C VAL A 218 1.73 10.86 -8.03
N ILE A 219 0.69 10.76 -7.22
CA ILE A 219 -0.53 11.56 -7.33
C ILE A 219 -0.78 12.31 -6.03
N LEU A 220 -1.17 13.58 -6.13
CA LEU A 220 -1.57 14.41 -5.00
C LEU A 220 -3.10 14.50 -4.92
N ILE A 221 -3.67 14.03 -3.82
CA ILE A 221 -5.08 14.27 -3.49
C ILE A 221 -5.17 15.54 -2.64
N ASP A 222 -5.84 16.55 -3.19
CA ASP A 222 -6.13 17.80 -2.53
C ASP A 222 -7.60 18.19 -2.81
N ARG A 223 -8.30 18.68 -1.79
CA ARG A 223 -9.71 19.06 -1.89
C ARG A 223 -10.55 18.02 -2.64
N GLN A 224 -10.41 16.75 -2.23
CA GLN A 224 -11.22 15.61 -2.70
C GLN A 224 -10.90 15.13 -4.14
N THR A 225 -9.99 15.79 -4.87
CA THR A 225 -9.66 15.50 -6.26
C THR A 225 -8.17 15.20 -6.43
N ILE A 226 -7.78 14.57 -7.54
CA ILE A 226 -6.37 14.51 -7.94
C ILE A 226 -5.99 15.87 -8.52
N SER A 227 -5.20 16.64 -7.76
CA SER A 227 -4.79 17.99 -8.15
C SER A 227 -3.46 18.03 -8.91
N TRP A 228 -2.69 16.94 -8.84
CA TRP A 228 -1.43 16.81 -9.56
C TRP A 228 -1.03 15.34 -9.71
N SER A 229 -0.29 15.01 -10.79
CA SER A 229 0.37 13.73 -10.97
C SER A 229 1.67 13.89 -11.78
N GLY A 230 2.68 13.05 -11.48
CA GLY A 230 3.97 13.05 -12.16
C GLY A 230 4.95 12.09 -11.49
N THR A 231 6.21 12.13 -11.88
CA THR A 231 7.29 11.39 -11.21
C THR A 231 7.77 12.12 -9.94
N PRO A 232 8.48 11.44 -9.01
CA PRO A 232 9.09 12.12 -7.86
C PRO A 232 10.03 13.28 -8.25
N ASN A 233 10.78 13.15 -9.35
CA ASN A 233 11.64 14.21 -9.85
C ASN A 233 10.86 15.42 -10.36
N GLU A 234 9.77 15.21 -11.08
CA GLU A 234 8.86 16.27 -11.51
C GLU A 234 8.19 16.95 -10.33
N MET A 235 7.82 16.17 -9.30
CA MET A 235 7.25 16.70 -8.05
C MET A 235 8.20 17.70 -7.38
N LEU A 236 9.46 17.32 -7.19
CA LEU A 236 10.47 18.18 -6.53
C LEU A 236 10.78 19.46 -7.33
N LYS A 237 10.67 19.42 -8.66
CA LYS A 237 10.90 20.56 -9.55
C LYS A 237 9.64 21.33 -9.93
N SER A 238 8.47 20.90 -9.41
CA SER A 238 7.19 21.44 -9.82
C SER A 238 7.03 22.92 -9.45
N SER A 239 6.57 23.72 -10.39
CA SER A 239 6.12 25.10 -10.13
C SER A 239 4.69 25.18 -9.60
N ASN A 240 3.94 24.04 -9.57
CA ASN A 240 2.56 23.98 -9.11
C ASN A 240 2.46 24.43 -7.63
N PRO A 241 1.65 25.46 -7.31
CA PRO A 241 1.54 25.98 -5.95
C PRO A 241 1.11 24.91 -4.94
N LYS A 242 0.16 24.04 -5.29
CA LYS A 242 -0.33 22.99 -4.40
C LYS A 242 0.74 21.98 -4.00
N ILE A 243 1.61 21.60 -4.96
CA ILE A 243 2.77 20.74 -4.69
C ILE A 243 3.77 21.45 -3.79
N LYS A 244 4.10 22.72 -4.09
CA LYS A 244 5.01 23.50 -3.26
C LYS A 244 4.50 23.64 -1.83
N ASP A 245 3.24 23.97 -1.66
CA ASP A 245 2.62 24.13 -0.34
C ASP A 245 2.62 22.81 0.42
N PHE A 246 2.30 21.70 -0.27
CA PHE A 246 2.33 20.38 0.33
C PHE A 246 3.75 19.98 0.78
N ILE A 247 4.76 20.14 -0.07
CA ILE A 247 6.16 19.82 0.29
C ILE A 247 6.64 20.70 1.45
N LYS A 248 6.34 22.02 1.43
CA LYS A 248 6.71 22.93 2.53
C LYS A 248 6.07 22.51 3.86
N SER A 249 4.82 22.08 3.84
CA SER A 249 4.11 21.67 5.05
C SER A 249 4.62 20.34 5.64
N THR A 250 5.13 19.44 4.78
CA THR A 250 5.56 18.10 5.20
C THR A 250 7.08 17.97 5.38
N ASN A 251 7.86 18.74 4.65
CA ASN A 251 9.33 18.74 4.75
C ASN A 251 9.95 20.12 4.47
N PRO A 252 9.92 21.04 5.46
CA PRO A 252 10.46 22.40 5.31
C PRO A 252 11.94 22.45 4.89
N LYS A 253 12.72 21.40 5.23
CA LYS A 253 14.17 21.35 4.95
C LYS A 253 14.53 21.11 3.49
N LEU A 254 13.59 20.74 2.63
CA LEU A 254 13.85 20.57 1.19
C LEU A 254 13.91 21.91 0.42
N PHE A 255 13.67 23.04 1.08
CA PHE A 255 13.68 24.39 0.48
C PHE A 255 14.72 25.31 1.12
N ILE A 256 15.61 24.79 1.97
CA ILE A 256 16.80 25.46 2.48
C ILE A 256 18.00 24.86 1.76
#